data_3b96e0185172a25f74b4b1c58c9269d3
#
_entry.id   3b96e0185172a25f74b4b1c58c9269d3
#
_cell.length_a   1.000
_cell.length_b   1.000
_cell.length_c   1.000
_cell.angle_alpha   90.00
_cell.angle_beta   90.00
_cell.angle_gamma   90.00
#
_symmetry.space_group_name_H-M   'P 1'
#
loop_
_entity.id
_entity.type
_entity.pdbx_description
1 polymer ?
#
loop_
_entity_poly.entity_id
_entity_poly.type
_entity_poly.pdbx_seq_one_letter_code
_entity_poly.pdbx_strand_id
1 'polypeptide(L)'
;MKRNMNLKATAGILLAQATMLGAIAAPTVTALADEGDAKQFTVATVRWTDAWPNDFLKEGVMAEMEEKAGVDLDWQIYYNSDWSEQKSLLLASGELPDAFVGSICLNSSDMAQNKDYFVDLTPYINEETMPNLTKAMEECPELRAACTDRDGKIYSLPKKLPLRPTVCGNGLYINQDWLDNLGLEAPKTLDELTDVLLAFAKEDADGDGDPINEIGLTNNAGTNLQADCQHILSVWGCMVSRNTNYMGLNNDGEAVFVPAQENYKEAVKWMHMLWENGVLDPEYFTQDTSSVTAKLQAEGG
;
A
#
# COMPACT_ATOMS: atom_id res chain seq x y z
N MET A 1 -31.79 8.06 10.23
CA MET A 1 -32.73 6.92 10.34
C MET A 1 -31.88 5.68 10.61
N LYS A 2 -31.89 5.13 11.83
CA LYS A 2 -31.08 3.95 12.18
C LYS A 2 -31.61 2.75 11.40
N ARG A 3 -30.85 2.28 10.43
CA ARG A 3 -31.15 1.05 9.72
C ARG A 3 -30.81 -0.11 10.67
N ASN A 4 -31.82 -0.81 11.17
CA ASN A 4 -31.61 -2.05 11.90
C ASN A 4 -31.03 -3.10 10.92
N MET A 5 -29.73 -3.14 10.82
CA MET A 5 -29.04 -4.20 10.09
C MET A 5 -29.30 -5.54 10.80
N ASN A 6 -29.87 -6.49 10.07
CA ASN A 6 -30.12 -7.83 10.59
C ASN A 6 -28.76 -8.50 10.88
N LEU A 7 -28.44 -8.72 12.15
CA LEU A 7 -27.17 -9.28 12.63
C LEU A 7 -26.72 -10.57 11.90
N LYS A 8 -27.70 -11.32 11.37
CA LYS A 8 -27.44 -12.56 10.62
C LYS A 8 -26.83 -12.33 9.23
N ALA A 9 -27.01 -11.15 8.64
CA ALA A 9 -26.46 -10.81 7.34
C ALA A 9 -24.95 -10.49 7.39
N THR A 10 -24.51 -9.89 8.49
CA THR A 10 -23.10 -9.47 8.68
C THR A 10 -22.17 -10.69 8.84
N ALA A 11 -22.65 -11.79 9.42
CA ALA A 11 -21.85 -12.99 9.62
C ALA A 11 -21.38 -13.65 8.30
N GLY A 12 -22.18 -13.55 7.23
CA GLY A 12 -21.85 -14.13 5.93
C GLY A 12 -20.66 -13.44 5.25
N ILE A 13 -20.62 -12.12 5.26
CA ILE A 13 -19.53 -11.34 4.64
C ILE A 13 -18.20 -11.55 5.39
N LEU A 14 -18.27 -11.69 6.71
CA LEU A 14 -17.08 -11.92 7.54
C LEU A 14 -16.44 -13.29 7.27
N LEU A 15 -17.24 -14.31 6.93
CA LEU A 15 -16.74 -15.64 6.58
C LEU A 15 -15.94 -15.63 5.25
N ALA A 16 -16.38 -14.83 4.29
CA ALA A 16 -15.71 -14.72 2.98
C ALA A 16 -14.29 -14.13 3.09
N GLN A 17 -14.06 -13.20 4.01
CA GLN A 17 -12.74 -12.59 4.19
C GLN A 17 -11.75 -13.48 4.98
N ALA A 18 -12.23 -14.32 5.88
CA ALA A 18 -11.39 -15.20 6.68
C ALA A 18 -10.72 -16.32 5.87
N THR A 19 -11.28 -16.70 4.72
CA THR A 19 -10.76 -17.78 3.87
C THR A 19 -9.61 -17.36 2.96
N MET A 20 -9.30 -16.06 2.80
CA MET A 20 -8.16 -15.60 1.99
C MET A 20 -6.78 -15.85 2.64
N LEU A 21 -6.71 -16.38 3.84
CA LEU A 21 -5.50 -16.50 4.64
C LEU A 21 -4.86 -17.90 4.67
N GLY A 22 -4.94 -18.68 3.62
CA GLY A 22 -4.00 -19.78 3.48
C GLY A 22 -4.58 -21.16 3.22
N ALA A 23 -3.99 -21.84 2.26
CA ALA A 23 -4.13 -23.25 1.99
C ALA A 23 -3.47 -24.08 3.12
N ILE A 24 -4.19 -24.29 4.21
CA ILE A 24 -3.92 -25.34 5.19
C ILE A 24 -5.26 -26.08 5.37
N ALA A 25 -5.21 -27.41 5.34
CA ALA A 25 -6.36 -28.31 5.41
C ALA A 25 -7.43 -27.81 6.41
N ALA A 26 -8.52 -27.30 5.89
CA ALA A 26 -9.61 -26.78 6.69
C ALA A 26 -10.42 -27.93 7.29
N PRO A 27 -10.82 -27.85 8.57
CA PRO A 27 -11.94 -28.63 9.05
C PRO A 27 -13.19 -28.20 8.26
N THR A 28 -13.95 -29.14 7.79
CA THR A 28 -15.23 -28.93 7.11
C THR A 28 -16.18 -28.15 8.03
N VAL A 29 -16.24 -26.85 7.85
CA VAL A 29 -17.33 -26.05 8.41
C VAL A 29 -18.56 -26.37 7.57
N THR A 30 -19.49 -27.14 8.13
CA THR A 30 -20.80 -27.35 7.54
C THR A 30 -21.52 -26.01 7.58
N ALA A 31 -21.54 -25.31 6.45
CA ALA A 31 -22.41 -24.15 6.28
C ALA A 31 -23.85 -24.64 6.43
N LEU A 32 -24.58 -24.09 7.37
CA LEU A 32 -26.04 -24.21 7.44
C LEU A 32 -26.59 -23.36 6.28
N ALA A 33 -26.61 -23.95 5.08
CA ALA A 33 -27.38 -23.42 3.97
C ALA A 33 -28.84 -23.73 4.30
N ASP A 34 -29.60 -22.72 4.68
CA ASP A 34 -31.04 -22.70 4.57
C ASP A 34 -31.35 -22.76 3.07
N GLU A 35 -32.24 -23.65 2.60
CA GLU A 35 -32.65 -23.78 1.20
C GLU A 35 -33.49 -22.57 0.77
N GLY A 36 -32.83 -21.38 0.70
CA GLY A 36 -33.37 -20.12 0.20
C GLY A 36 -32.42 -19.53 -0.83
N ASP A 37 -32.91 -18.62 -1.66
CA ASP A 37 -32.10 -17.85 -2.60
C ASP A 37 -30.89 -17.23 -1.89
N ALA A 38 -29.72 -17.25 -2.55
CA ALA A 38 -28.48 -16.68 -2.02
C ALA A 38 -28.71 -15.22 -1.57
N LYS A 39 -28.24 -14.87 -0.37
CA LYS A 39 -28.39 -13.50 0.14
C LYS A 39 -27.51 -12.56 -0.64
N GLN A 40 -28.10 -11.55 -1.26
CA GLN A 40 -27.38 -10.54 -2.01
C GLN A 40 -26.85 -9.42 -1.10
N PHE A 41 -25.59 -9.06 -1.33
CA PHE A 41 -24.92 -7.93 -0.66
C PHE A 41 -24.20 -7.07 -1.68
N THR A 42 -24.26 -5.76 -1.44
CA THR A 42 -23.49 -4.78 -2.24
C THR A 42 -22.10 -4.58 -1.63
N VAL A 43 -21.08 -4.70 -2.47
CA VAL A 43 -19.67 -4.60 -2.02
C VAL A 43 -18.92 -3.59 -2.88
N ALA A 44 -18.43 -2.51 -2.27
CA ALA A 44 -17.56 -1.57 -2.95
C ALA A 44 -16.11 -2.05 -2.95
N THR A 45 -15.48 -2.00 -4.12
CA THR A 45 -14.03 -2.22 -4.27
C THR A 45 -13.40 -1.11 -5.10
N VAL A 46 -12.13 -0.80 -4.84
CA VAL A 46 -11.38 0.22 -5.59
C VAL A 46 -10.22 -0.44 -6.31
N ARG A 47 -10.15 -0.22 -7.61
CA ARG A 47 -9.10 -0.70 -8.50
C ARG A 47 -8.12 0.42 -8.81
N TRP A 48 -6.85 0.07 -9.00
CA TRP A 48 -5.82 1.05 -9.36
C TRP A 48 -6.01 1.64 -10.75
N THR A 49 -6.50 0.83 -11.68
CA THR A 49 -6.72 1.19 -13.07
C THR A 49 -7.87 0.38 -13.67
N ASP A 50 -8.54 0.94 -14.65
CA ASP A 50 -9.56 0.28 -15.48
C ASP A 50 -8.94 -0.68 -16.52
N ALA A 51 -7.65 -0.56 -16.80
CA ALA A 51 -6.92 -1.44 -17.72
C ALA A 51 -6.83 -2.91 -17.24
N TRP A 52 -7.03 -3.16 -15.94
CA TRP A 52 -6.98 -4.51 -15.39
C TRP A 52 -8.36 -5.17 -15.42
N PRO A 53 -8.47 -6.45 -15.89
CA PRO A 53 -9.74 -7.14 -15.93
C PRO A 53 -10.35 -7.31 -14.54
N ASN A 54 -11.68 -7.34 -14.47
CA ASN A 54 -12.43 -7.47 -13.21
C ASN A 54 -13.10 -8.85 -13.06
N ASP A 55 -12.90 -9.74 -14.03
CA ASP A 55 -13.55 -11.06 -14.09
C ASP A 55 -13.30 -11.90 -12.84
N PHE A 56 -12.12 -11.77 -12.23
CA PHE A 56 -11.75 -12.48 -11.01
C PHE A 56 -12.71 -12.18 -9.83
N LEU A 57 -13.48 -11.10 -9.87
CA LEU A 57 -14.47 -10.77 -8.83
C LEU A 57 -15.68 -11.72 -8.85
N LYS A 58 -15.89 -12.40 -9.96
CA LYS A 58 -16.98 -13.38 -10.17
C LYS A 58 -16.48 -14.77 -10.60
N GLU A 59 -15.17 -14.97 -10.63
CA GLU A 59 -14.54 -16.21 -11.09
C GLU A 59 -13.53 -16.74 -10.06
N GLY A 60 -13.16 -17.99 -10.23
CA GLY A 60 -12.12 -18.65 -9.43
C GLY A 60 -12.41 -18.65 -7.93
N VAL A 61 -11.46 -18.19 -7.13
CA VAL A 61 -11.57 -18.22 -5.67
C VAL A 61 -12.73 -17.38 -5.15
N MET A 62 -13.06 -16.27 -5.80
CA MET A 62 -14.19 -15.42 -5.35
C MET A 62 -15.52 -16.14 -5.56
N ALA A 63 -15.74 -16.77 -6.71
CA ALA A 63 -16.94 -17.58 -6.95
C ALA A 63 -17.08 -18.74 -5.97
N GLU A 64 -15.97 -19.44 -5.69
CA GLU A 64 -15.98 -20.52 -4.68
C GLU A 64 -16.31 -20.00 -3.26
N MET A 65 -15.89 -18.81 -2.94
CA MET A 65 -16.19 -18.19 -1.64
C MET A 65 -17.66 -17.78 -1.55
N GLU A 66 -18.23 -17.18 -2.60
CA GLU A 66 -19.66 -16.86 -2.67
C GLU A 66 -20.51 -18.11 -2.51
N GLU A 67 -20.18 -19.19 -3.24
CA GLU A 67 -20.87 -20.48 -3.16
C GLU A 67 -20.79 -21.08 -1.75
N LYS A 68 -19.59 -21.15 -1.16
CA LYS A 68 -19.38 -21.69 0.18
C LYS A 68 -20.08 -20.89 1.29
N ALA A 69 -20.18 -19.58 1.11
CA ALA A 69 -20.83 -18.67 2.05
C ALA A 69 -22.36 -18.60 1.84
N GLY A 70 -22.89 -19.10 0.71
CA GLY A 70 -24.31 -18.99 0.34
C GLY A 70 -24.73 -17.53 0.14
N VAL A 71 -23.85 -16.71 -0.46
CA VAL A 71 -24.09 -15.29 -0.72
C VAL A 71 -23.85 -14.96 -2.18
N ASP A 72 -24.51 -13.91 -2.68
CA ASP A 72 -24.23 -13.28 -3.97
C ASP A 72 -23.72 -11.85 -3.71
N LEU A 73 -22.53 -11.52 -4.23
CA LEU A 73 -21.91 -10.21 -4.03
C LEU A 73 -22.10 -9.36 -5.28
N ASP A 74 -22.86 -8.27 -5.15
CA ASP A 74 -22.98 -7.24 -6.17
C ASP A 74 -21.82 -6.24 -6.05
N TRP A 75 -20.82 -6.36 -6.94
CA TRP A 75 -19.60 -5.60 -6.89
C TRP A 75 -19.77 -4.22 -7.52
N GLN A 76 -19.69 -3.17 -6.69
CA GLN A 76 -19.58 -1.78 -7.09
C GLN A 76 -18.10 -1.44 -7.27
N ILE A 77 -17.65 -1.32 -8.52
CA ILE A 77 -16.25 -1.12 -8.86
C ILE A 77 -15.98 0.37 -9.06
N TYR A 78 -15.03 0.89 -8.29
CA TYR A 78 -14.50 2.25 -8.42
C TYR A 78 -13.04 2.22 -8.84
N TYR A 79 -12.53 3.32 -9.38
CA TYR A 79 -11.15 3.44 -9.80
C TYR A 79 -10.42 4.50 -8.95
N ASN A 80 -9.12 4.30 -8.74
CA ASN A 80 -8.31 5.17 -7.89
C ASN A 80 -8.25 6.62 -8.39
N SER A 81 -8.41 6.83 -9.71
CA SER A 81 -8.42 8.15 -10.35
C SER A 81 -9.47 9.11 -9.78
N ASP A 82 -10.66 8.61 -9.48
CA ASP A 82 -11.83 9.39 -9.06
C ASP A 82 -12.36 8.99 -7.68
N TRP A 83 -11.73 7.99 -7.04
CA TRP A 83 -12.19 7.44 -5.77
C TRP A 83 -12.30 8.46 -4.65
N SER A 84 -11.40 9.43 -4.58
CA SER A 84 -11.43 10.45 -3.52
C SER A 84 -12.74 11.25 -3.52
N GLU A 85 -13.24 11.60 -4.70
CA GLU A 85 -14.52 12.31 -4.87
C GLU A 85 -15.71 11.39 -4.60
N GLN A 86 -15.72 10.20 -5.23
CA GLN A 86 -16.79 9.21 -5.07
C GLN A 86 -16.95 8.77 -3.62
N LYS A 87 -15.85 8.53 -2.91
CA LYS A 87 -15.85 8.21 -1.48
C LYS A 87 -16.49 9.31 -0.65
N SER A 88 -16.14 10.55 -0.92
CA SER A 88 -16.68 11.71 -0.19
C SER A 88 -18.19 11.82 -0.38
N LEU A 89 -18.68 11.58 -1.58
CA LEU A 89 -20.11 11.57 -1.89
C LEU A 89 -20.83 10.41 -1.18
N LEU A 90 -20.28 9.19 -1.22
CA LEU A 90 -20.85 8.02 -0.54
C LEU A 90 -20.96 8.25 0.97
N LEU A 91 -19.88 8.71 1.60
CA LEU A 91 -19.87 8.96 3.04
C LEU A 91 -20.81 10.08 3.44
N ALA A 92 -20.94 11.13 2.62
CA ALA A 92 -21.84 12.27 2.89
C ALA A 92 -23.31 11.91 2.68
N SER A 93 -23.64 11.05 1.71
CA SER A 93 -25.02 10.62 1.45
C SER A 93 -25.55 9.67 2.53
N GLY A 94 -24.66 8.89 3.16
CA GLY A 94 -25.03 7.79 4.04
C GLY A 94 -25.64 6.58 3.32
N GLU A 95 -25.68 6.59 1.99
CA GLU A 95 -26.12 5.46 1.16
C GLU A 95 -24.90 4.59 0.85
N LEU A 96 -24.48 3.79 1.83
CA LEU A 96 -23.26 2.99 1.76
C LEU A 96 -23.58 1.57 1.27
N PRO A 97 -22.62 0.92 0.57
CA PRO A 97 -22.68 -0.51 0.33
C PRO A 97 -22.65 -1.30 1.64
N ASP A 98 -23.02 -2.57 1.59
CA ASP A 98 -23.00 -3.43 2.78
C ASP A 98 -21.57 -3.68 3.27
N ALA A 99 -20.57 -3.65 2.36
CA ALA A 99 -19.16 -3.77 2.71
C ALA A 99 -18.24 -2.99 1.76
N PHE A 100 -17.07 -2.63 2.26
CA PHE A 100 -15.93 -2.16 1.49
C PHE A 100 -14.83 -3.22 1.52
N VAL A 101 -14.32 -3.63 0.37
CA VAL A 101 -13.27 -4.66 0.26
C VAL A 101 -12.13 -4.16 -0.62
N GLY A 102 -10.96 -4.00 -0.01
CA GLY A 102 -9.75 -3.57 -0.69
C GLY A 102 -8.92 -2.59 0.15
N SER A 103 -7.62 -2.54 -0.13
CA SER A 103 -6.66 -1.80 0.69
C SER A 103 -6.71 -0.28 0.53
N ILE A 104 -7.38 0.23 -0.50
CA ILE A 104 -7.46 1.66 -0.80
C ILE A 104 -8.88 2.21 -0.67
N CYS A 105 -9.85 1.40 -0.25
CA CYS A 105 -11.23 1.84 -0.11
C CYS A 105 -11.39 2.91 0.95
N LEU A 106 -10.98 2.63 2.17
CA LEU A 106 -11.11 3.53 3.31
C LEU A 106 -9.79 3.56 4.09
N ASN A 107 -9.43 4.72 4.60
CA ASN A 107 -8.30 4.90 5.49
C ASN A 107 -8.75 5.07 6.95
N SER A 108 -7.80 5.14 7.88
CA SER A 108 -8.09 5.28 9.31
C SER A 108 -8.84 6.57 9.66
N SER A 109 -8.64 7.65 8.90
CA SER A 109 -9.36 8.92 9.10
C SER A 109 -10.83 8.80 8.66
N ASP A 110 -11.07 8.16 7.51
CA ASP A 110 -12.43 7.88 7.02
C ASP A 110 -13.22 7.06 8.05
N MET A 111 -12.58 6.01 8.60
CA MET A 111 -13.17 5.15 9.61
C MET A 111 -13.47 5.92 10.91
N ALA A 112 -12.52 6.74 11.38
CA ALA A 112 -12.68 7.48 12.63
C ALA A 112 -13.77 8.55 12.55
N GLN A 113 -13.89 9.24 11.40
CA GLN A 113 -14.89 10.29 11.20
C GLN A 113 -16.30 9.75 10.96
N ASN A 114 -16.42 8.52 10.48
CA ASN A 114 -17.69 7.91 10.09
C ASN A 114 -17.98 6.62 10.87
N LYS A 115 -17.47 6.51 12.08
CA LYS A 115 -17.53 5.31 12.93
C LYS A 115 -18.94 4.74 13.10
N ASP A 116 -19.94 5.60 13.16
CA ASP A 116 -21.35 5.21 13.35
C ASP A 116 -21.93 4.39 12.16
N TYR A 117 -21.26 4.39 11.03
CA TYR A 117 -21.65 3.58 9.88
C TYR A 117 -21.10 2.14 9.94
N PHE A 118 -20.09 1.89 10.75
CA PHE A 118 -19.38 0.62 10.78
C PHE A 118 -19.80 -0.25 11.97
N VAL A 119 -19.84 -1.55 11.73
CA VAL A 119 -20.19 -2.54 12.76
C VAL A 119 -18.95 -2.86 13.60
N ASP A 120 -19.11 -2.92 14.92
CA ASP A 120 -18.10 -3.49 15.82
C ASP A 120 -17.95 -4.99 15.53
N LEU A 121 -16.80 -5.37 14.98
CA LEU A 121 -16.47 -6.74 14.61
C LEU A 121 -15.85 -7.53 15.75
N THR A 122 -15.47 -6.89 16.86
CA THR A 122 -14.77 -7.51 17.98
C THR A 122 -15.47 -8.78 18.50
N PRO A 123 -16.80 -8.81 18.68
CA PRO A 123 -17.48 -10.01 19.18
C PRO A 123 -17.45 -11.20 18.22
N TYR A 124 -17.20 -10.96 16.93
CA TYR A 124 -17.21 -11.98 15.88
C TYR A 124 -15.82 -12.59 15.61
N ILE A 125 -14.75 -11.99 16.16
CA ILE A 125 -13.38 -12.49 15.99
C ILE A 125 -13.08 -13.49 17.12
N ASN A 126 -13.50 -14.71 16.89
CA ASN A 126 -13.33 -15.85 17.81
C ASN A 126 -13.22 -17.16 17.01
N GLU A 127 -12.88 -18.26 17.70
CA GLU A 127 -12.66 -19.58 17.09
C GLU A 127 -13.92 -20.15 16.41
N GLU A 128 -15.12 -19.80 16.86
CA GLU A 128 -16.38 -20.30 16.31
C GLU A 128 -16.74 -19.56 14.99
N THR A 129 -16.59 -18.24 14.96
CA THR A 129 -17.06 -17.41 13.86
C THR A 129 -15.97 -17.14 12.82
N MET A 130 -14.73 -16.91 13.26
CA MET A 130 -13.58 -16.56 12.40
C MET A 130 -12.31 -17.31 12.83
N PRO A 131 -12.29 -18.66 12.77
CA PRO A 131 -11.18 -19.44 13.31
C PRO A 131 -9.82 -19.11 12.68
N ASN A 132 -9.77 -18.93 11.38
CA ASN A 132 -8.52 -18.63 10.67
C ASN A 132 -7.97 -17.24 11.01
N LEU A 133 -8.83 -16.23 11.12
CA LEU A 133 -8.42 -14.88 11.49
C LEU A 133 -8.01 -14.83 12.97
N THR A 134 -8.74 -15.50 13.84
CA THR A 134 -8.43 -15.59 15.27
C THR A 134 -7.03 -16.18 15.46
N LYS A 135 -6.76 -17.33 14.83
CA LYS A 135 -5.44 -17.95 14.82
C LYS A 135 -4.34 -17.02 14.26
N ALA A 136 -4.61 -16.36 13.14
CA ALA A 136 -3.63 -15.44 12.54
C ALA A 136 -3.30 -14.25 13.45
N MET A 137 -4.27 -13.75 14.21
CA MET A 137 -4.09 -12.67 15.18
C MET A 137 -3.38 -13.14 16.47
N GLU A 138 -3.50 -14.41 16.84
CA GLU A 138 -2.73 -15.01 17.93
C GLU A 138 -1.27 -15.23 17.56
N GLU A 139 -1.01 -15.73 16.34
CA GLU A 139 0.34 -15.93 15.81
C GLU A 139 1.06 -14.62 15.51
N CYS A 140 0.32 -13.52 15.26
CA CYS A 140 0.84 -12.21 14.94
C CYS A 140 0.02 -11.13 15.68
N PRO A 141 0.35 -10.83 16.94
CA PRO A 141 -0.38 -9.86 17.76
C PRO A 141 -0.45 -8.45 17.13
N GLU A 142 0.54 -8.08 16.33
CA GLU A 142 0.59 -6.82 15.60
C GLU A 142 -0.58 -6.69 14.60
N LEU A 143 -1.06 -7.81 14.08
CA LEU A 143 -2.20 -7.84 13.17
C LEU A 143 -3.48 -7.39 13.88
N ARG A 144 -3.70 -7.86 15.12
CA ARG A 144 -4.81 -7.41 15.95
C ARG A 144 -4.65 -5.94 16.35
N ALA A 145 -3.44 -5.56 16.78
CA ALA A 145 -3.15 -4.17 17.17
C ALA A 145 -3.41 -3.18 16.02
N ALA A 146 -3.03 -3.53 14.79
CA ALA A 146 -3.23 -2.69 13.61
C ALA A 146 -4.72 -2.44 13.27
N CYS A 147 -5.62 -3.34 13.68
CA CYS A 147 -7.07 -3.22 13.42
C CYS A 147 -7.84 -2.64 14.61
N THR A 148 -7.22 -2.61 15.80
CA THR A 148 -7.90 -2.15 17.02
C THR A 148 -7.88 -0.63 17.07
N ASP A 149 -9.05 -0.02 17.09
CA ASP A 149 -9.22 1.42 17.23
C ASP A 149 -8.97 1.86 18.69
N ARG A 150 -8.87 3.17 18.91
CA ARG A 150 -8.61 3.79 20.22
C ARG A 150 -9.65 3.45 21.30
N ASP A 151 -10.88 3.09 20.91
CA ASP A 151 -11.92 2.64 21.83
C ASP A 151 -11.84 1.14 22.16
N GLY A 152 -10.80 0.45 21.70
CA GLY A 152 -10.57 -0.99 21.91
C GLY A 152 -11.37 -1.90 20.98
N LYS A 153 -12.10 -1.36 20.02
CA LYS A 153 -12.94 -2.10 19.07
C LYS A 153 -12.30 -2.27 17.72
N ILE A 154 -12.79 -3.24 16.95
CA ILE A 154 -12.34 -3.55 15.61
C ILE A 154 -13.48 -3.29 14.63
N TYR A 155 -13.27 -2.39 13.67
CA TYR A 155 -14.26 -2.00 12.64
C TYR A 155 -13.86 -2.43 11.24
N SER A 156 -12.65 -2.93 11.05
CA SER A 156 -12.15 -3.43 9.77
C SER A 156 -11.30 -4.68 9.97
N LEU A 157 -11.26 -5.52 8.94
CA LEU A 157 -10.40 -6.70 8.95
C LEU A 157 -9.07 -6.39 8.24
N PRO A 158 -7.96 -6.95 8.74
CA PRO A 158 -6.63 -6.64 8.22
C PRO A 158 -6.35 -7.38 6.91
N LYS A 159 -5.47 -6.78 6.11
CA LYS A 159 -4.78 -7.46 5.03
C LYS A 159 -3.39 -7.87 5.53
N LYS A 160 -3.09 -9.17 5.49
CA LYS A 160 -1.75 -9.69 5.76
C LYS A 160 -1.14 -10.19 4.45
N LEU A 161 0.01 -9.65 4.08
CA LEU A 161 0.77 -10.11 2.93
C LEU A 161 1.96 -10.93 3.41
N PRO A 162 1.97 -12.26 3.21
CA PRO A 162 3.03 -13.14 3.74
C PRO A 162 4.31 -13.12 2.91
N LEU A 163 4.30 -12.48 1.75
CA LEU A 163 5.39 -12.55 0.78
C LEU A 163 6.43 -11.44 1.02
N ARG A 164 7.68 -11.82 1.06
CA ARG A 164 8.81 -10.92 1.27
C ARG A 164 8.92 -9.76 0.27
N PRO A 165 8.62 -9.88 -1.03
CA PRO A 165 8.66 -8.74 -1.95
C PRO A 165 7.77 -7.57 -1.54
N THR A 166 6.73 -7.83 -0.74
CA THR A 166 5.83 -6.78 -0.24
C THR A 166 6.35 -6.07 1.03
N VAL A 167 7.37 -6.62 1.67
CA VAL A 167 8.04 -6.00 2.83
C VAL A 167 9.14 -5.04 2.38
N CYS A 168 9.70 -5.26 1.18
CA CYS A 168 10.67 -4.38 0.53
C CYS A 168 9.98 -3.72 -0.67
N GLY A 169 9.01 -2.85 -0.40
CA GLY A 169 8.15 -2.26 -1.42
C GLY A 169 8.85 -1.34 -2.41
N ASN A 170 9.98 -0.76 -2.02
CA ASN A 170 10.79 0.13 -2.83
C ASN A 170 12.20 -0.42 -2.98
N GLY A 171 12.81 -0.24 -4.15
CA GLY A 171 14.18 -0.61 -4.45
C GLY A 171 14.90 0.56 -5.10
N LEU A 172 16.19 0.68 -4.82
CA LEU A 172 17.09 1.48 -5.62
C LEU A 172 17.60 0.60 -6.76
N TYR A 173 17.38 1.03 -7.98
CA TYR A 173 17.88 0.39 -9.20
C TYR A 173 19.00 1.24 -9.75
N ILE A 174 20.01 0.58 -10.32
CA ILE A 174 21.15 1.25 -10.96
C ILE A 174 21.32 0.69 -12.37
N ASN A 175 21.64 1.55 -13.31
CA ASN A 175 21.90 1.16 -14.69
C ASN A 175 23.26 0.44 -14.77
N GLN A 176 23.25 -0.86 -15.07
CA GLN A 176 24.46 -1.67 -15.14
C GLN A 176 25.29 -1.33 -16.37
N ASP A 177 24.65 -1.01 -17.50
CA ASP A 177 25.36 -0.68 -18.73
C ASP A 177 26.15 0.62 -18.56
N TRP A 178 25.62 1.59 -17.81
CA TRP A 178 26.33 2.82 -17.47
C TRP A 178 27.54 2.58 -16.57
N LEU A 179 27.40 1.68 -15.58
CA LEU A 179 28.54 1.27 -14.75
C LEU A 179 29.63 0.64 -15.61
N ASP A 180 29.24 -0.27 -16.50
CA ASP A 180 30.19 -0.98 -17.36
C ASP A 180 30.88 -0.03 -18.34
N ASN A 181 30.17 0.94 -18.95
CA ASN A 181 30.70 1.94 -19.85
C ASN A 181 31.76 2.84 -19.17
N LEU A 182 31.49 3.24 -17.93
CA LEU A 182 32.41 4.06 -17.13
C LEU A 182 33.48 3.23 -16.40
N GLY A 183 33.41 1.91 -16.45
CA GLY A 183 34.33 1.01 -15.72
C GLY A 183 34.17 1.08 -14.20
N LEU A 184 32.97 1.36 -13.72
CA LEU A 184 32.64 1.46 -12.30
C LEU A 184 32.05 0.16 -11.76
N GLU A 185 32.24 -0.10 -10.47
CA GLU A 185 31.57 -1.20 -9.76
C GLU A 185 30.25 -0.72 -9.12
N ALA A 186 29.32 -1.65 -8.91
CA ALA A 186 28.10 -1.35 -8.17
C ALA A 186 28.42 -0.89 -6.74
N PRO A 187 27.90 0.29 -6.31
CA PRO A 187 28.25 0.88 -5.02
C PRO A 187 27.74 0.06 -3.84
N LYS A 188 28.53 0.02 -2.78
CA LYS A 188 28.22 -0.69 -1.53
C LYS A 188 28.08 0.24 -0.33
N THR A 189 28.54 1.48 -0.48
CA THR A 189 28.50 2.51 0.55
C THR A 189 27.83 3.78 -0.01
N LEU A 190 27.45 4.70 0.88
CA LEU A 190 26.89 5.99 0.47
C LEU A 190 27.91 6.81 -0.30
N ASP A 191 29.17 6.78 0.11
CA ASP A 191 30.24 7.54 -0.58
C ASP A 191 30.44 7.00 -2.00
N GLU A 192 30.54 5.67 -2.16
CA GLU A 192 30.61 5.03 -3.48
C GLU A 192 29.37 5.34 -4.34
N LEU A 193 28.17 5.32 -3.76
CA LEU A 193 26.95 5.71 -4.46
C LEU A 193 27.01 7.17 -4.92
N THR A 194 27.52 8.04 -4.06
CA THR A 194 27.66 9.45 -4.38
C THR A 194 28.61 9.66 -5.57
N ASP A 195 29.77 8.96 -5.55
CA ASP A 195 30.75 9.04 -6.63
C ASP A 195 30.18 8.51 -7.95
N VAL A 196 29.47 7.38 -7.92
CA VAL A 196 28.80 6.82 -9.11
C VAL A 196 27.74 7.76 -9.65
N LEU A 197 26.88 8.34 -8.80
CA LEU A 197 25.84 9.27 -9.23
C LEU A 197 26.43 10.56 -9.83
N LEU A 198 27.55 11.03 -9.29
CA LEU A 198 28.27 12.18 -9.84
C LEU A 198 28.92 11.85 -11.19
N ALA A 199 29.45 10.65 -11.35
CA ALA A 199 30.00 10.19 -12.63
C ALA A 199 28.89 10.09 -13.69
N PHE A 200 27.76 9.48 -13.36
CA PHE A 200 26.59 9.39 -14.25
C PHE A 200 26.10 10.74 -14.75
N ALA A 201 26.16 11.79 -13.93
CA ALA A 201 25.69 13.12 -14.30
C ALA A 201 26.75 14.01 -14.96
N LYS A 202 28.00 13.57 -15.09
CA LYS A 202 29.13 14.41 -15.58
C LYS A 202 29.98 13.76 -16.64
N GLU A 203 29.79 12.48 -16.88
CA GLU A 203 30.54 11.69 -17.84
C GLU A 203 29.54 11.04 -18.82
N ASP A 204 29.95 10.73 -20.01
CA ASP A 204 29.18 10.06 -21.07
C ASP A 204 28.86 8.61 -20.62
N ALA A 205 27.86 8.46 -19.75
CA ALA A 205 27.57 7.18 -19.13
C ALA A 205 26.81 6.23 -20.05
N ASP A 206 25.98 6.74 -20.95
CA ASP A 206 25.27 5.91 -21.93
C ASP A 206 26.11 5.66 -23.21
N GLY A 207 27.20 6.39 -23.41
CA GLY A 207 28.13 6.21 -24.51
C GLY A 207 27.66 6.82 -25.82
N ASP A 208 26.73 7.76 -25.79
CA ASP A 208 26.20 8.43 -27.00
C ASP A 208 27.09 9.58 -27.50
N GLY A 209 28.08 10.02 -26.73
CA GLY A 209 29.01 11.05 -27.01
C GLY A 209 28.66 12.43 -26.47
N ASP A 210 27.59 12.56 -25.68
CA ASP A 210 27.16 13.78 -24.99
C ASP A 210 27.16 13.59 -23.46
N PRO A 211 28.18 14.04 -22.73
CA PRO A 211 28.36 13.75 -21.31
C PRO A 211 27.48 14.60 -20.37
N ILE A 212 26.46 15.28 -20.86
CA ILE A 212 25.62 16.18 -20.05
C ILE A 212 24.12 15.96 -20.24
N ASN A 213 23.73 14.91 -20.94
CA ASN A 213 22.33 14.58 -21.17
C ASN A 213 21.78 13.52 -20.20
N GLU A 214 22.65 12.87 -19.40
CA GLU A 214 22.26 11.83 -18.47
C GLU A 214 21.67 12.39 -17.18
N ILE A 215 20.68 11.67 -16.66
CA ILE A 215 20.06 11.95 -15.37
C ILE A 215 20.63 10.96 -14.34
N GLY A 216 21.50 11.45 -13.45
CA GLY A 216 22.16 10.59 -12.47
C GLY A 216 21.21 9.94 -11.46
N LEU A 217 20.13 10.64 -11.09
CA LEU A 217 19.11 10.10 -10.17
C LEU A 217 17.74 10.67 -10.49
N THR A 218 16.79 9.79 -10.75
CA THR A 218 15.37 10.14 -10.90
C THR A 218 14.49 9.33 -9.98
N ASN A 219 13.26 9.77 -9.76
CA ASN A 219 12.26 9.02 -9.00
C ASN A 219 10.83 9.33 -9.44
N ASN A 220 9.89 8.54 -8.97
CA ASN A 220 8.47 8.80 -9.16
C ASN A 220 7.93 9.75 -8.07
N ALA A 221 8.18 11.05 -8.22
CA ALA A 221 7.87 12.06 -7.23
C ALA A 221 6.39 12.52 -7.19
N GLY A 222 5.60 12.19 -8.20
CA GLY A 222 4.32 12.82 -8.52
C GLY A 222 3.27 12.89 -7.42
N THR A 223 3.32 12.05 -6.40
CA THR A 223 2.40 12.11 -5.26
C THR A 223 3.07 11.85 -3.90
N ASN A 224 4.33 11.44 -3.89
CA ASN A 224 5.00 10.92 -2.70
C ASN A 224 6.49 11.28 -2.62
N LEU A 225 6.83 12.53 -2.86
CA LEU A 225 8.21 13.08 -2.79
C LEU A 225 9.09 12.48 -1.70
N GLN A 226 8.49 12.02 -0.61
CA GLN A 226 9.20 11.47 0.53
C GLN A 226 9.20 9.95 0.57
N ALA A 227 8.26 9.29 -0.08
CA ALA A 227 8.20 7.84 -0.07
C ALA A 227 9.36 7.23 -0.86
N ASP A 228 9.74 7.86 -1.95
CA ASP A 228 10.70 7.29 -2.89
C ASP A 228 12.16 7.54 -2.50
N CYS A 229 12.41 8.53 -1.64
CA CYS A 229 13.73 8.78 -1.05
C CYS A 229 13.95 8.07 0.30
N GLN A 230 12.94 7.48 0.90
CA GLN A 230 13.01 6.94 2.27
C GLN A 230 14.11 5.91 2.47
N HIS A 231 14.29 5.01 1.50
CA HIS A 231 15.32 3.98 1.57
C HIS A 231 16.74 4.57 1.51
N ILE A 232 16.95 5.66 0.76
CA ILE A 232 18.24 6.37 0.77
C ILE A 232 18.38 7.14 2.08
N LEU A 233 17.35 7.87 2.52
CA LEU A 233 17.36 8.62 3.78
C LEU A 233 17.52 7.72 5.01
N SER A 234 17.21 6.43 4.90
CA SER A 234 17.41 5.44 5.98
C SER A 234 18.88 5.24 6.35
N VAL A 235 19.82 5.59 5.48
CA VAL A 235 21.26 5.61 5.78
C VAL A 235 21.59 6.52 6.97
N TRP A 236 20.82 7.60 7.15
CA TRP A 236 20.91 8.49 8.31
C TRP A 236 19.94 8.11 9.45
N GLY A 237 19.32 6.93 9.39
CA GLY A 237 18.28 6.55 10.36
C GLY A 237 16.94 7.27 10.17
N CYS A 238 16.75 7.95 9.04
CA CYS A 238 15.56 8.75 8.77
C CYS A 238 14.52 7.92 8.00
N MET A 239 13.75 7.10 8.72
CA MET A 239 12.61 6.41 8.12
C MET A 239 11.38 7.31 8.22
N VAL A 240 11.04 7.95 7.12
CA VAL A 240 9.92 8.91 7.03
C VAL A 240 8.80 8.31 6.20
N SER A 241 7.58 8.37 6.71
CA SER A 241 6.41 7.97 5.93
C SER A 241 5.29 9.00 6.07
N ARG A 242 4.68 9.35 4.95
CA ARG A 242 3.47 10.17 4.95
C ARG A 242 2.31 9.46 5.67
N ASN A 243 2.28 8.13 5.64
CA ASN A 243 1.26 7.33 6.32
C ASN A 243 1.38 7.41 7.85
N THR A 244 2.55 7.78 8.37
CA THR A 244 2.79 8.01 9.80
C THR A 244 2.82 9.50 10.16
N ASN A 245 2.39 10.39 9.25
CA ASN A 245 2.49 11.85 9.39
C ASN A 245 3.91 12.31 9.74
N TYR A 246 4.91 11.68 9.11
CA TYR A 246 6.34 11.93 9.34
C TYR A 246 6.84 11.62 10.75
N MET A 247 6.04 10.92 11.54
CA MET A 247 6.48 10.40 12.83
C MET A 247 7.27 9.11 12.63
N GLY A 248 8.33 8.95 13.39
CA GLY A 248 9.17 7.77 13.45
C GLY A 248 9.58 7.47 14.87
N LEU A 249 10.45 6.48 15.05
CA LEU A 249 11.09 6.21 16.32
C LEU A 249 12.57 6.57 16.22
N ASN A 250 13.10 7.20 17.28
CA ASN A 250 14.55 7.38 17.43
C ASN A 250 15.20 6.06 17.93
N ASN A 251 16.52 6.07 18.11
CA ASN A 251 17.27 4.91 18.57
C ASN A 251 16.88 4.46 19.99
N ASP A 252 16.28 5.33 20.79
CA ASP A 252 15.79 5.05 22.13
C ASP A 252 14.35 4.53 22.15
N GLY A 253 13.71 4.39 20.95
CA GLY A 253 12.34 3.95 20.81
C GLY A 253 11.29 5.02 21.10
N GLU A 254 11.68 6.29 21.18
CA GLU A 254 10.78 7.41 21.40
C GLU A 254 10.19 7.91 20.08
N ALA A 255 8.91 8.28 20.09
CA ALA A 255 8.25 8.87 18.94
C ALA A 255 8.77 10.29 18.69
N VAL A 256 9.29 10.51 17.48
CA VAL A 256 9.85 11.81 17.06
C VAL A 256 9.25 12.25 15.72
N PHE A 257 9.18 13.56 15.52
CA PHE A 257 8.90 14.12 14.20
C PHE A 257 10.23 14.13 13.41
N VAL A 258 10.38 13.18 12.49
CA VAL A 258 11.65 12.91 11.81
C VAL A 258 12.23 14.12 11.08
N PRO A 259 11.44 14.96 10.35
CA PRO A 259 12.00 16.14 9.68
C PRO A 259 12.63 17.19 10.63
N ALA A 260 12.37 17.13 11.93
CA ALA A 260 12.97 18.02 12.91
C ALA A 260 14.28 17.48 13.52
N GLN A 261 14.72 16.30 13.11
CA GLN A 261 15.93 15.67 13.65
C GLN A 261 17.19 16.13 12.90
N GLU A 262 18.33 16.23 13.61
CA GLU A 262 19.61 16.65 13.00
C GLU A 262 20.09 15.68 11.93
N ASN A 263 19.88 14.38 12.08
CA ASN A 263 20.22 13.38 11.07
C ASN A 263 19.40 13.55 9.78
N TYR A 264 18.15 13.99 9.86
CA TYR A 264 17.36 14.33 8.67
C TYR A 264 17.95 15.54 7.93
N LYS A 265 18.44 16.52 8.66
CA LYS A 265 19.11 17.68 8.08
C LYS A 265 20.39 17.28 7.30
N GLU A 266 21.16 16.33 7.81
CA GLU A 266 22.33 15.81 7.09
C GLU A 266 21.92 15.06 5.79
N ALA A 267 20.84 14.28 5.84
CA ALA A 267 20.27 13.64 4.66
C ALA A 267 19.82 14.67 3.61
N VAL A 268 19.15 15.74 4.03
CA VAL A 268 18.73 16.83 3.12
C VAL A 268 19.93 17.59 2.53
N LYS A 269 21.00 17.79 3.29
CA LYS A 269 22.25 18.38 2.76
C LYS A 269 22.87 17.54 1.66
N TRP A 270 22.85 16.21 1.81
CA TRP A 270 23.32 15.30 0.77
C TRP A 270 22.46 15.41 -0.49
N MET A 271 21.13 15.42 -0.36
CA MET A 271 20.23 15.62 -1.49
C MET A 271 20.45 17.00 -2.16
N HIS A 272 20.69 18.03 -1.37
CA HIS A 272 20.99 19.37 -1.89
C HIS A 272 22.33 19.39 -2.68
N MET A 273 23.35 18.69 -2.17
CA MET A 273 24.62 18.53 -2.88
C MET A 273 24.44 17.84 -4.22
N LEU A 274 23.62 16.79 -4.29
CA LEU A 274 23.29 16.13 -5.56
C LEU A 274 22.55 17.08 -6.52
N TRP A 275 21.62 17.88 -6.01
CA TRP A 275 20.93 18.90 -6.81
C TRP A 275 21.88 19.95 -7.37
N GLU A 276 22.75 20.52 -6.55
CA GLU A 276 23.73 21.52 -6.97
C GLU A 276 24.73 21.00 -8.01
N ASN A 277 24.96 19.69 -8.01
CA ASN A 277 25.85 19.04 -8.98
C ASN A 277 25.12 18.53 -10.23
N GLY A 278 23.82 18.78 -10.38
CA GLY A 278 23.05 18.39 -11.55
C GLY A 278 22.76 16.88 -11.62
N VAL A 279 22.92 16.15 -10.51
CA VAL A 279 22.67 14.70 -10.43
C VAL A 279 21.18 14.39 -10.44
N LEU A 280 20.38 15.21 -9.75
CA LEU A 280 18.95 14.99 -9.67
C LEU A 280 18.28 15.44 -10.97
N ASP A 281 17.33 14.62 -11.42
CA ASP A 281 16.43 14.97 -12.51
C ASP A 281 15.89 16.39 -12.33
N PRO A 282 15.95 17.28 -13.33
CA PRO A 282 15.37 18.63 -13.23
C PRO A 282 13.89 18.65 -12.85
N GLU A 283 13.15 17.59 -13.21
CA GLU A 283 11.74 17.41 -12.86
C GLU A 283 11.53 16.56 -11.60
N TYR A 284 12.58 16.25 -10.86
CA TYR A 284 12.57 15.35 -9.68
C TYR A 284 11.41 15.61 -8.72
N PHE A 285 11.01 16.86 -8.54
CA PHE A 285 9.97 17.28 -7.60
C PHE A 285 8.57 17.46 -8.23
N THR A 286 8.45 17.36 -9.55
CA THR A 286 7.21 17.73 -10.26
C THR A 286 6.70 16.66 -11.21
N GLN A 287 7.55 15.72 -11.62
CA GLN A 287 7.21 14.68 -12.59
C GLN A 287 6.22 13.66 -12.01
N ASP A 288 5.44 13.07 -12.89
CA ASP A 288 4.52 11.96 -12.58
C ASP A 288 5.12 10.60 -13.01
N THR A 289 4.40 9.53 -12.67
CA THR A 289 4.79 8.16 -13.03
C THR A 289 4.97 7.96 -14.53
N SER A 290 4.15 8.63 -15.35
CA SER A 290 4.20 8.49 -16.80
C SER A 290 5.49 9.10 -17.36
N SER A 291 5.88 10.25 -16.85
CA SER A 291 7.14 10.94 -17.21
C SER A 291 8.36 10.11 -16.84
N VAL A 292 8.40 9.55 -15.62
CA VAL A 292 9.50 8.66 -15.20
C VAL A 292 9.55 7.40 -16.06
N THR A 293 8.39 6.78 -16.32
CA THR A 293 8.34 5.58 -17.16
C THR A 293 8.87 5.86 -18.57
N ALA A 294 8.52 7.01 -19.15
CA ALA A 294 9.01 7.40 -20.45
C ALA A 294 10.54 7.60 -20.46
N LYS A 295 11.11 8.21 -19.43
CA LYS A 295 12.57 8.37 -19.27
C LYS A 295 13.28 7.03 -19.17
N LEU A 296 12.76 6.10 -18.34
CA LEU A 296 13.33 4.76 -18.18
C LEU A 296 13.19 3.85 -19.42
N GLN A 297 12.32 4.19 -20.36
CA GLN A 297 12.11 3.46 -21.62
C GLN A 297 12.81 4.12 -22.82
N ALA A 298 13.34 5.31 -22.65
CA ALA A 298 14.13 5.97 -23.69
C ALA A 298 15.44 5.20 -23.94
N GLU A 299 15.94 5.22 -25.19
CA GLU A 299 17.28 4.70 -25.49
C GLU A 299 18.29 5.56 -24.71
N GLY A 300 19.08 4.92 -23.84
CA GLY A 300 20.03 5.58 -22.94
C GLY A 300 19.45 6.03 -21.60
N GLY A 301 18.18 5.72 -21.30
CA GLY A 301 17.50 6.09 -20.05
C GLY A 301 17.77 5.17 -18.86
#